data_da7de34eff5a3280b7ef41350f5cbc25
#
_entry.id   da7de34eff5a3280b7ef41350f5cbc25
#
_cell.length_a   1.000
_cell.length_b   1.000
_cell.length_c   1.000
_cell.angle_alpha   90.00
_cell.angle_beta   90.00
_cell.angle_gamma   90.00
#
_symmetry.space_group_name_H-M   'P 1'
#
loop_
_entity.id
_entity.type
_entity.pdbx_description
1 polymer ?
#
loop_
_entity_poly.entity_id
_entity_poly.type
_entity_poly.pdbx_seq_one_letter_code
_entity_poly.pdbx_strand_id
1 'polypeptide(L)'
;MEKCYTGFNITVSSDTEWEESHLYYLGIDLGGTNIAAGITDDSFAIIARANRKTKVPCEPLELVEDLAQTALEALANAHLSLNDVPWIGIGCPGTVNRQTGIVEYANNLYLENFPLKGLLTNRLQKEVIIENDANAAAYGEYKAGALRGADNAVAITLGTGVGSGIILNGSVYSGSNFAGGEMGHTVIAYNGRLCTC
;
A
#
# COMPACT_ATOMS: atom_id res chain seq x y z
N MET A 1 51.93 31.99 -8.06
CA MET A 1 51.67 31.65 -6.65
C MET A 1 51.05 30.25 -6.64
N GLU A 2 51.97 29.24 -6.66
CA GLU A 2 51.66 27.83 -6.70
C GLU A 2 51.21 27.38 -5.32
N LYS A 3 50.08 26.64 -5.23
CA LYS A 3 49.76 25.85 -4.06
C LYS A 3 49.82 24.36 -4.44
N CYS A 4 50.93 23.77 -3.98
CA CYS A 4 51.14 22.36 -3.90
C CYS A 4 50.05 21.68 -3.06
N TYR A 5 49.35 20.70 -3.59
CA TYR A 5 48.62 19.68 -2.82
C TYR A 5 49.37 18.37 -2.97
N THR A 6 50.01 17.97 -1.90
CA THR A 6 50.71 16.71 -1.72
C THR A 6 49.71 15.54 -1.70
N GLY A 7 50.07 14.49 -2.41
CA GLY A 7 49.25 13.33 -2.69
C GLY A 7 48.80 12.52 -1.47
N PHE A 8 47.59 12.07 -1.58
CA PHE A 8 47.13 10.81 -1.00
C PHE A 8 46.84 9.87 -2.15
N ASN A 9 47.72 8.89 -2.34
CA ASN A 9 47.43 7.74 -3.19
C ASN A 9 46.42 6.85 -2.45
N ILE A 10 45.13 7.00 -2.77
CA ILE A 10 44.11 6.04 -2.38
C ILE A 10 44.14 4.96 -3.46
N THR A 11 44.75 3.83 -3.16
CA THR A 11 44.60 2.60 -3.94
C THR A 11 43.19 2.10 -3.67
N VAL A 12 42.27 2.38 -4.59
CA VAL A 12 40.93 1.76 -4.58
C VAL A 12 41.16 0.34 -5.10
N SER A 13 41.00 -0.66 -4.24
CA SER A 13 40.95 -2.05 -4.67
C SER A 13 39.69 -2.23 -5.54
N SER A 14 39.86 -2.76 -6.74
CA SER A 14 38.83 -2.94 -7.76
C SER A 14 37.90 -4.12 -7.50
N ASP A 15 37.83 -4.64 -6.26
CA ASP A 15 37.13 -5.88 -5.94
C ASP A 15 35.95 -5.69 -4.94
N THR A 16 35.39 -4.49 -4.86
CA THR A 16 34.03 -4.36 -4.33
C THR A 16 33.08 -4.49 -5.50
N GLU A 17 32.63 -5.71 -5.78
CA GLU A 17 31.35 -5.93 -6.44
C GLU A 17 30.32 -5.17 -5.61
N TRP A 18 29.82 -4.06 -6.14
CA TRP A 18 28.64 -3.41 -5.61
C TRP A 18 27.52 -4.38 -5.91
N GLU A 19 27.13 -5.22 -4.91
CA GLU A 19 25.83 -5.88 -4.99
C GLU A 19 24.82 -4.74 -5.23
N GLU A 20 24.23 -4.72 -6.42
CA GLU A 20 23.06 -3.87 -6.69
C GLU A 20 22.03 -4.29 -5.64
N SER A 21 21.85 -3.46 -4.63
CA SER A 21 20.84 -3.68 -3.60
C SER A 21 19.48 -3.53 -4.29
N HIS A 22 18.93 -4.63 -4.78
CA HIS A 22 17.57 -4.64 -5.30
C HIS A 22 16.62 -4.22 -4.19
N LEU A 23 15.83 -3.19 -4.46
CA LEU A 23 14.82 -2.73 -3.52
C LEU A 23 13.53 -3.53 -3.76
N TYR A 24 13.06 -4.21 -2.72
CA TYR A 24 11.79 -4.93 -2.79
C TYR A 24 10.71 -4.19 -2.01
N TYR A 25 9.46 -4.32 -2.46
CA TYR A 25 8.32 -3.70 -1.81
C TYR A 25 7.25 -4.75 -1.53
N LEU A 26 6.71 -4.72 -0.32
CA LEU A 26 5.60 -5.56 0.09
C LEU A 26 4.32 -4.74 0.16
N GLY A 27 3.34 -5.12 -0.65
CA GLY A 27 1.99 -4.55 -0.65
C GLY A 27 0.96 -5.58 -0.21
N ILE A 28 -0.04 -5.14 0.55
CA ILE A 28 -1.19 -5.94 0.96
C ILE A 28 -2.47 -5.24 0.50
N ASP A 29 -3.34 -5.97 -0.17
CA ASP A 29 -4.70 -5.58 -0.48
C ASP A 29 -5.64 -6.28 0.49
N LEU A 30 -6.25 -5.52 1.39
CA LEU A 30 -7.21 -6.00 2.37
C LEU A 30 -8.63 -5.85 1.83
N GLY A 31 -9.17 -6.88 1.23
CA GLY A 31 -10.57 -6.91 0.79
C GLY A 31 -11.50 -7.56 1.80
N GLY A 32 -12.79 -7.30 1.68
CA GLY A 32 -13.83 -7.93 2.53
C GLY A 32 -13.98 -9.44 2.32
N THR A 33 -13.40 -10.00 1.25
CA THR A 33 -13.49 -11.44 0.90
C THR A 33 -12.14 -12.11 0.91
N ASN A 34 -11.10 -11.40 0.47
CA ASN A 34 -9.74 -11.94 0.36
C ASN A 34 -8.73 -10.90 0.83
N ILE A 35 -7.65 -11.38 1.43
CA ILE A 35 -6.40 -10.66 1.68
C ILE A 35 -5.43 -11.13 0.61
N ALA A 36 -4.84 -10.21 -0.15
CA ALA A 36 -3.78 -10.52 -1.10
C ALA A 36 -2.51 -9.77 -0.73
N ALA A 37 -1.37 -10.47 -0.71
CA ALA A 37 -0.06 -9.84 -0.54
C ALA A 37 0.79 -10.08 -1.79
N GLY A 38 1.57 -9.08 -2.17
CA GLY A 38 2.47 -9.14 -3.31
C GLY A 38 3.82 -8.52 -3.00
N ILE A 39 4.86 -9.13 -3.53
CA ILE A 39 6.22 -8.59 -3.52
C ILE A 39 6.52 -8.08 -4.92
N THR A 40 7.04 -6.86 -5.01
CA THR A 40 7.56 -6.31 -6.27
C THR A 40 9.04 -6.00 -6.13
N ASP A 41 9.74 -6.01 -7.25
CA ASP A 41 11.08 -5.44 -7.39
C ASP A 41 11.03 -3.92 -7.64
N ASP A 42 12.18 -3.31 -7.88
CA ASP A 42 12.34 -1.89 -8.18
C ASP A 42 11.76 -1.47 -9.54
N SER A 43 11.52 -2.43 -10.45
CA SER A 43 10.78 -2.21 -11.70
C SER A 43 9.27 -2.24 -11.53
N PHE A 44 8.79 -2.51 -10.32
CA PHE A 44 7.40 -2.77 -9.95
C PHE A 44 6.82 -4.07 -10.56
N ALA A 45 7.67 -4.98 -11.04
CA ALA A 45 7.22 -6.31 -11.44
C ALA A 45 6.88 -7.16 -10.20
N ILE A 46 5.72 -7.80 -10.23
CA ILE A 46 5.32 -8.69 -9.12
C ILE A 46 6.10 -10.00 -9.24
N ILE A 47 6.96 -10.27 -8.27
CA ILE A 47 7.82 -11.47 -8.22
C ILE A 47 7.25 -12.61 -7.37
N ALA A 48 6.40 -12.31 -6.38
CA ALA A 48 5.71 -13.30 -5.56
C ALA A 48 4.37 -12.81 -5.06
N ARG A 49 3.50 -13.73 -4.70
CA ARG A 49 2.16 -13.46 -4.14
C ARG A 49 1.81 -14.48 -3.07
N ALA A 50 0.93 -14.06 -2.16
CA ALA A 50 0.19 -14.93 -1.26
C ALA A 50 -1.25 -14.44 -1.15
N ASN A 51 -2.19 -15.33 -0.85
CA ASN A 51 -3.60 -14.99 -0.74
C ASN A 51 -4.23 -15.78 0.39
N ARG A 52 -5.14 -15.14 1.13
CA ARG A 52 -5.91 -15.74 2.20
C ARG A 52 -7.35 -15.25 2.13
N LYS A 53 -8.31 -16.07 2.51
CA LYS A 53 -9.70 -15.61 2.64
C LYS A 53 -9.84 -14.73 3.86
N THR A 54 -10.49 -13.58 3.70
CA THR A 54 -10.88 -12.74 4.82
C THR A 54 -12.02 -13.42 5.59
N LYS A 55 -11.81 -13.61 6.88
CA LYS A 55 -12.80 -14.18 7.78
C LYS A 55 -13.54 -13.04 8.48
N VAL A 56 -14.61 -12.56 7.90
CA VAL A 56 -15.44 -11.50 8.51
C VAL A 56 -16.90 -11.96 8.62
N PRO A 57 -17.56 -11.70 9.75
CA PRO A 57 -17.02 -11.06 10.95
C PRO A 57 -16.03 -11.96 11.71
N CYS A 58 -14.99 -11.38 12.28
CA CYS A 58 -14.03 -12.04 13.16
C CYS A 58 -13.56 -11.06 14.25
N GLU A 59 -12.86 -11.59 15.24
CA GLU A 59 -12.19 -10.73 16.22
C GLU A 59 -11.11 -9.88 15.50
N PRO A 60 -11.04 -8.57 15.74
CA PRO A 60 -10.12 -7.69 15.02
C PRO A 60 -8.65 -8.11 15.06
N LEU A 61 -8.21 -8.75 16.15
CA LEU A 61 -6.83 -9.28 16.26
C LEU A 61 -6.59 -10.50 15.38
N GLU A 62 -7.61 -11.29 15.06
CA GLU A 62 -7.50 -12.39 14.09
C GLU A 62 -7.24 -11.85 12.68
N LEU A 63 -7.87 -10.72 12.33
CA LEU A 63 -7.62 -10.05 11.06
C LEU A 63 -6.16 -9.57 10.96
N VAL A 64 -5.61 -9.00 12.04
CA VAL A 64 -4.20 -8.59 12.10
C VAL A 64 -3.26 -9.77 11.90
N GLU A 65 -3.57 -10.92 12.53
CA GLU A 65 -2.77 -12.14 12.38
C GLU A 65 -2.87 -12.69 10.95
N ASP A 66 -4.06 -12.73 10.35
CA ASP A 66 -4.25 -13.18 8.96
C ASP A 66 -3.48 -12.27 7.96
N LEU A 67 -3.45 -10.94 8.18
CA LEU A 67 -2.63 -10.00 7.40
C LEU A 67 -1.13 -10.30 7.57
N ALA A 68 -0.68 -10.46 8.82
CA ALA A 68 0.72 -10.76 9.12
C ALA A 68 1.18 -12.07 8.46
N GLN A 69 0.38 -13.12 8.58
CA GLN A 69 0.68 -14.42 7.98
C GLN A 69 0.71 -14.35 6.45
N THR A 70 -0.22 -13.60 5.82
CA THR A 70 -0.22 -13.43 4.37
C THR A 70 1.01 -12.67 3.87
N ALA A 71 1.44 -11.65 4.62
CA ALA A 71 2.66 -10.92 4.34
C ALA A 71 3.91 -11.81 4.41
N LEU A 72 4.05 -12.58 5.49
CA LEU A 72 5.17 -13.49 5.70
C LEU A 72 5.20 -14.62 4.65
N GLU A 73 4.04 -15.12 4.25
CA GLU A 73 3.92 -16.12 3.18
C GLU A 73 4.35 -15.56 1.83
N ALA A 74 3.98 -14.31 1.49
CA ALA A 74 4.43 -13.66 0.26
C ALA A 74 5.96 -13.47 0.24
N LEU A 75 6.56 -13.06 1.36
CA LEU A 75 8.01 -12.97 1.51
C LEU A 75 8.69 -14.32 1.35
N ALA A 76 8.18 -15.37 2.01
CA ALA A 76 8.72 -16.72 1.89
C ALA A 76 8.67 -17.25 0.44
N ASN A 77 7.58 -16.97 -0.29
CA ASN A 77 7.44 -17.32 -1.71
C ASN A 77 8.44 -16.57 -2.61
N ALA A 78 8.91 -15.41 -2.18
CA ALA A 78 9.96 -14.64 -2.85
C ALA A 78 11.39 -15.03 -2.37
N HIS A 79 11.52 -15.93 -1.40
CA HIS A 79 12.78 -16.24 -0.68
C HIS A 79 13.37 -15.02 0.03
N LEU A 80 12.53 -14.09 0.48
CA LEU A 80 12.86 -12.87 1.19
C LEU A 80 12.40 -12.91 2.65
N SER A 81 12.89 -11.94 3.41
CA SER A 81 12.53 -11.68 4.81
C SER A 81 12.01 -10.25 5.01
N LEU A 82 11.52 -9.92 6.18
CA LEU A 82 11.13 -8.56 6.53
C LEU A 82 12.29 -7.55 6.46
N ASN A 83 13.55 -8.01 6.53
CA ASN A 83 14.71 -7.11 6.42
C ASN A 83 14.95 -6.62 4.99
N ASP A 84 14.47 -7.38 4.00
CA ASP A 84 14.68 -7.08 2.58
C ASP A 84 13.67 -6.05 2.03
N VAL A 85 12.66 -5.67 2.82
CA VAL A 85 11.68 -4.66 2.46
C VAL A 85 11.78 -3.46 3.42
N PRO A 86 11.71 -2.20 2.93
CA PRO A 86 11.84 -1.02 3.79
C PRO A 86 10.63 -0.83 4.71
N TRP A 87 9.43 -1.09 4.21
CA TRP A 87 8.14 -0.94 4.89
C TRP A 87 7.08 -1.82 4.20
N ILE A 88 5.90 -1.91 4.81
CA ILE A 88 4.74 -2.66 4.29
C ILE A 88 3.64 -1.67 3.94
N GLY A 89 3.15 -1.69 2.69
CA GLY A 89 2.00 -0.92 2.25
C GLY A 89 0.71 -1.72 2.36
N ILE A 90 -0.38 -1.10 2.83
CA ILE A 90 -1.71 -1.73 2.89
C ILE A 90 -2.73 -0.85 2.22
N GLY A 91 -3.46 -1.40 1.23
CA GLY A 91 -4.73 -0.88 0.74
C GLY A 91 -5.86 -1.44 1.61
N CYS A 92 -6.64 -0.58 2.25
CA CYS A 92 -7.74 -0.96 3.14
C CYS A 92 -9.03 -0.28 2.71
N PRO A 93 -10.16 -0.99 2.61
CA PRO A 93 -11.43 -0.38 2.25
C PRO A 93 -11.95 0.56 3.35
N GLY A 94 -12.77 1.52 2.95
CA GLY A 94 -13.39 2.49 3.85
C GLY A 94 -12.55 3.74 4.10
N THR A 95 -12.85 4.45 5.18
CA THR A 95 -12.16 5.69 5.55
C THR A 95 -10.93 5.38 6.40
N VAL A 96 -9.77 5.71 5.86
CA VAL A 96 -8.46 5.43 6.46
C VAL A 96 -7.75 6.74 6.76
N ASN A 97 -7.46 6.99 8.02
CA ASN A 97 -6.61 8.10 8.43
C ASN A 97 -5.13 7.71 8.24
N ARG A 98 -4.57 8.08 7.10
CA ARG A 98 -3.19 7.74 6.74
C ARG A 98 -2.13 8.34 7.66
N GLN A 99 -2.43 9.41 8.40
CA GLN A 99 -1.48 10.03 9.35
C GLN A 99 -1.38 9.22 10.63
N THR A 100 -2.52 8.85 11.22
CA THR A 100 -2.56 8.07 12.46
C THR A 100 -2.48 6.57 12.24
N GLY A 101 -2.85 6.11 11.05
CA GLY A 101 -2.93 4.68 10.72
C GLY A 101 -4.16 3.99 11.31
N ILE A 102 -5.21 4.77 11.60
CA ILE A 102 -6.49 4.28 12.10
C ILE A 102 -7.45 4.07 10.91
N VAL A 103 -8.08 2.92 10.86
CA VAL A 103 -9.26 2.68 10.03
C VAL A 103 -10.44 3.27 10.79
N GLU A 104 -10.91 4.45 10.35
CA GLU A 104 -11.99 5.14 11.03
C GLU A 104 -13.32 4.39 10.85
N TYR A 105 -13.56 3.89 9.64
CA TYR A 105 -14.73 3.09 9.34
C TYR A 105 -14.51 2.20 8.11
N ALA A 106 -14.83 0.91 8.21
CA ALA A 106 -14.84 -0.04 7.10
C ALA A 106 -16.02 -1.02 7.27
N ASN A 107 -17.14 -0.73 6.59
CA ASN A 107 -18.40 -1.48 6.73
C ASN A 107 -18.24 -2.98 6.41
N ASN A 108 -17.55 -3.29 5.32
CA ASN A 108 -17.36 -4.67 4.84
C ASN A 108 -16.34 -5.48 5.67
N LEU A 109 -15.64 -4.84 6.60
CA LEU A 109 -14.72 -5.47 7.55
C LEU A 109 -15.23 -5.39 9.00
N TYR A 110 -16.35 -4.73 9.24
CA TYR A 110 -16.90 -4.46 10.59
C TYR A 110 -15.90 -3.74 11.52
N LEU A 111 -15.09 -2.84 10.94
CA LEU A 111 -14.09 -2.08 11.69
C LEU A 111 -14.56 -0.65 11.93
N GLU A 112 -14.34 -0.16 13.16
CA GLU A 112 -14.59 1.22 13.55
C GLU A 112 -13.48 1.67 14.52
N ASN A 113 -12.85 2.83 14.23
CA ASN A 113 -11.75 3.39 15.00
C ASN A 113 -10.62 2.39 15.32
N PHE A 114 -10.29 1.54 14.33
CA PHE A 114 -9.38 0.41 14.52
C PHE A 114 -7.93 0.81 14.22
N PRO A 115 -6.97 0.67 15.18
CA PRO A 115 -5.59 1.12 15.03
C PRO A 115 -4.74 0.10 14.23
N LEU A 116 -5.12 -0.20 12.99
CA LEU A 116 -4.55 -1.26 12.16
C LEU A 116 -3.03 -1.11 11.98
N LYS A 117 -2.55 0.10 11.66
CA LYS A 117 -1.11 0.38 11.50
C LYS A 117 -0.33 -0.02 12.75
N GLY A 118 -0.76 0.45 13.91
CA GLY A 118 -0.06 0.21 15.17
C GLY A 118 0.00 -1.27 15.54
N LEU A 119 -1.12 -1.97 15.40
CA LEU A 119 -1.20 -3.40 15.70
C LEU A 119 -0.32 -4.23 14.77
N LEU A 120 -0.35 -3.96 13.47
CA LEU A 120 0.45 -4.72 12.52
C LEU A 120 1.94 -4.36 12.59
N THR A 121 2.29 -3.08 12.83
CA THR A 121 3.66 -2.66 13.12
C THR A 121 4.22 -3.41 14.33
N ASN A 122 3.45 -3.49 15.42
CA ASN A 122 3.85 -4.22 16.61
C ASN A 122 3.98 -5.73 16.35
N ARG A 123 3.10 -6.31 15.54
CA ARG A 123 3.12 -7.75 15.22
C ARG A 123 4.31 -8.14 14.36
N LEU A 124 4.65 -7.33 13.35
CA LEU A 124 5.71 -7.62 12.38
C LEU A 124 7.04 -6.94 12.70
N GLN A 125 7.09 -6.03 13.67
CA GLN A 125 8.27 -5.21 13.99
C GLN A 125 8.82 -4.50 12.75
N LYS A 126 7.91 -4.07 11.87
CA LYS A 126 8.20 -3.37 10.61
C LYS A 126 7.25 -2.19 10.44
N GLU A 127 7.74 -1.09 9.88
CA GLU A 127 6.89 0.06 9.57
C GLU A 127 5.77 -0.33 8.60
N VAL A 128 4.55 0.12 8.90
CA VAL A 128 3.36 -0.10 8.08
C VAL A 128 2.82 1.25 7.63
N ILE A 129 2.49 1.36 6.35
CA ILE A 129 1.81 2.51 5.76
C ILE A 129 0.45 2.03 5.29
N ILE A 130 -0.63 2.74 5.64
CA ILE A 130 -1.95 2.37 5.19
C ILE A 130 -2.58 3.48 4.33
N GLU A 131 -3.34 3.10 3.33
CA GLU A 131 -4.09 3.97 2.45
C GLU A 131 -5.45 3.31 2.14
N ASN A 132 -6.43 4.09 1.67
CA ASN A 132 -7.63 3.53 1.09
C ASN A 132 -7.30 2.65 -0.14
N ASP A 133 -8.03 1.56 -0.35
CA ASP A 133 -7.79 0.56 -1.39
C ASP A 133 -7.84 1.16 -2.81
N ALA A 134 -8.85 1.97 -3.12
CA ALA A 134 -8.97 2.62 -4.43
C ALA A 134 -7.88 3.68 -4.66
N ASN A 135 -7.49 4.42 -3.63
CA ASN A 135 -6.36 5.34 -3.67
C ASN A 135 -5.03 4.59 -3.90
N ALA A 136 -4.82 3.47 -3.22
CA ALA A 136 -3.64 2.63 -3.40
C ALA A 136 -3.58 2.06 -4.82
N ALA A 137 -4.72 1.59 -5.37
CA ALA A 137 -4.82 1.12 -6.74
C ALA A 137 -4.51 2.24 -7.75
N ALA A 138 -5.08 3.44 -7.56
CA ALA A 138 -4.79 4.60 -8.42
C ALA A 138 -3.31 4.97 -8.41
N TYR A 139 -2.67 4.93 -7.23
CA TYR A 139 -1.25 5.20 -7.11
C TYR A 139 -0.38 4.11 -7.75
N GLY A 140 -0.79 2.86 -7.66
CA GLY A 140 -0.15 1.73 -8.35
C GLY A 140 -0.19 1.91 -9.87
N GLU A 141 -1.35 2.28 -10.43
CA GLU A 141 -1.50 2.59 -11.86
C GLU A 141 -0.67 3.81 -12.27
N TYR A 142 -0.55 4.82 -11.41
CA TYR A 142 0.31 5.98 -11.64
C TYR A 142 1.80 5.62 -11.67
N LYS A 143 2.25 4.73 -10.80
CA LYS A 143 3.67 4.33 -10.73
C LYS A 143 4.05 3.31 -11.79
N ALA A 144 3.22 2.31 -12.04
CA ALA A 144 3.58 1.13 -12.82
C ALA A 144 2.61 0.79 -13.96
N GLY A 145 1.41 1.39 -14.00
CA GLY A 145 0.33 1.01 -14.89
C GLY A 145 -0.05 2.06 -15.92
N ALA A 146 -1.35 2.12 -16.22
CA ALA A 146 -1.92 2.92 -17.30
C ALA A 146 -1.84 4.44 -17.08
N LEU A 147 -1.59 4.90 -15.85
CA LEU A 147 -1.51 6.33 -15.52
C LEU A 147 -0.08 6.86 -15.48
N ARG A 148 0.92 6.08 -15.93
CA ARG A 148 2.32 6.53 -15.97
C ARG A 148 2.48 7.77 -16.83
N GLY A 149 3.15 8.79 -16.25
CA GLY A 149 3.44 10.06 -16.94
C GLY A 149 2.28 11.07 -16.93
N ALA A 150 1.15 10.77 -16.29
CA ALA A 150 0.07 11.72 -16.12
C ALA A 150 0.30 12.56 -14.85
N ASP A 151 0.26 13.90 -14.96
CA ASP A 151 0.32 14.78 -13.77
C ASP A 151 -0.98 14.72 -12.95
N ASN A 152 -2.10 14.59 -13.64
CA ASN A 152 -3.44 14.51 -13.05
C ASN A 152 -4.21 13.37 -13.69
N ALA A 153 -4.84 12.53 -12.86
CA ALA A 153 -5.57 11.37 -13.33
C ALA A 153 -6.67 10.96 -12.33
N VAL A 154 -7.63 10.20 -12.84
CA VAL A 154 -8.65 9.53 -12.03
C VAL A 154 -8.65 8.05 -12.41
N ALA A 155 -8.49 7.19 -11.43
CA ALA A 155 -8.73 5.76 -11.55
C ALA A 155 -10.11 5.43 -10.98
N ILE A 156 -10.87 4.59 -11.68
CA ILE A 156 -12.16 4.07 -11.21
C ILE A 156 -12.04 2.57 -11.08
N THR A 157 -12.35 2.04 -9.91
CA THR A 157 -12.39 0.61 -9.64
C THR A 157 -13.85 0.12 -9.65
N LEU A 158 -14.09 -0.93 -10.42
CA LEU A 158 -15.41 -1.57 -10.52
C LEU A 158 -15.32 -2.99 -9.95
N GLY A 159 -15.95 -3.20 -8.82
CA GLY A 159 -15.96 -4.47 -8.11
C GLY A 159 -17.28 -4.68 -7.37
N THR A 160 -17.24 -5.04 -6.10
CA THR A 160 -18.42 -5.09 -5.22
C THR A 160 -19.15 -3.74 -5.18
N GLY A 161 -18.38 -2.64 -5.22
CA GLY A 161 -18.85 -1.27 -5.34
C GLY A 161 -18.12 -0.53 -6.46
N VAL A 162 -18.27 0.79 -6.47
CA VAL A 162 -17.52 1.71 -7.33
C VAL A 162 -16.59 2.50 -6.43
N GLY A 163 -15.29 2.25 -6.56
CA GLY A 163 -14.26 3.04 -5.91
C GLY A 163 -13.58 4.00 -6.89
N SER A 164 -12.85 4.95 -6.36
CA SER A 164 -12.03 5.85 -7.18
C SER A 164 -10.86 6.42 -6.39
N GLY A 165 -9.77 6.64 -7.10
CA GLY A 165 -8.61 7.36 -6.59
C GLY A 165 -8.25 8.50 -7.55
N ILE A 166 -7.90 9.64 -7.00
CA ILE A 166 -7.55 10.84 -7.75
C ILE A 166 -6.08 11.16 -7.54
N ILE A 167 -5.37 11.35 -8.64
CA ILE A 167 -3.99 11.86 -8.64
C ILE A 167 -4.04 13.33 -9.07
N LEU A 168 -3.48 14.22 -8.25
CA LEU A 168 -3.30 15.63 -8.56
C LEU A 168 -1.82 16.00 -8.36
N ASN A 169 -1.20 16.57 -9.39
CA ASN A 169 0.22 16.94 -9.38
C ASN A 169 1.11 15.78 -8.91
N GLY A 170 0.87 14.57 -9.40
CA GLY A 170 1.64 13.38 -9.07
C GLY A 170 1.42 12.80 -7.68
N SER A 171 0.43 13.26 -6.94
CA SER A 171 0.12 12.83 -5.57
C SER A 171 -1.33 12.39 -5.43
N VAL A 172 -1.58 11.42 -4.55
CA VAL A 172 -2.94 10.99 -4.23
C VAL A 172 -3.68 12.11 -3.50
N TYR A 173 -4.84 12.48 -4.03
CA TYR A 173 -5.75 13.42 -3.40
C TYR A 173 -6.72 12.68 -2.47
N SER A 174 -6.58 12.86 -1.19
CA SER A 174 -7.43 12.24 -0.16
C SER A 174 -8.36 13.24 0.56
N GLY A 175 -8.36 14.51 0.15
CA GLY A 175 -9.16 15.54 0.82
C GLY A 175 -8.65 15.90 2.22
N SER A 176 -9.41 16.75 2.92
CA SER A 176 -9.04 17.24 4.26
C SER A 176 -9.27 16.22 5.38
N ASN A 177 -10.16 15.28 5.16
CA ASN A 177 -10.56 14.24 6.13
C ASN A 177 -10.38 12.81 5.61
N PHE A 178 -9.47 12.62 4.65
CA PHE A 178 -9.12 11.31 4.04
C PHE A 178 -10.26 10.60 3.31
N ALA A 179 -11.41 11.27 3.09
CA ALA A 179 -12.55 10.75 2.33
C ALA A 179 -12.73 11.48 0.99
N GLY A 180 -11.69 12.12 0.48
CA GLY A 180 -11.70 12.76 -0.84
C GLY A 180 -11.64 11.72 -1.95
N GLY A 181 -12.34 12.02 -3.07
CA GLY A 181 -12.28 11.15 -4.23
C GLY A 181 -13.30 10.02 -4.28
N GLU A 182 -14.24 9.96 -3.35
CA GLU A 182 -15.29 8.92 -3.26
C GLU A 182 -16.37 9.11 -4.35
N MET A 183 -15.99 8.95 -5.63
CA MET A 183 -16.89 9.20 -6.77
C MET A 183 -18.07 8.23 -6.82
N GLY A 184 -17.92 7.00 -6.31
CA GLY A 184 -18.99 6.02 -6.22
C GLY A 184 -20.16 6.46 -5.33
N HIS A 185 -19.94 7.44 -4.44
CA HIS A 185 -20.97 8.04 -3.57
C HIS A 185 -21.58 9.32 -4.15
N THR A 186 -21.21 9.71 -5.37
CA THR A 186 -21.79 10.87 -6.04
C THR A 186 -23.25 10.61 -6.40
N VAL A 187 -24.14 11.57 -6.08
CA VAL A 187 -25.57 11.47 -6.43
C VAL A 187 -25.73 11.68 -7.94
N ILE A 188 -26.18 10.65 -8.64
CA ILE A 188 -26.45 10.66 -10.09
C ILE A 188 -27.93 10.73 -10.42
N ALA A 189 -28.80 10.47 -9.46
CA ALA A 189 -30.25 10.55 -9.61
C ALA A 189 -30.88 11.13 -8.34
N TYR A 190 -31.54 12.28 -8.44
CA TYR A 190 -32.34 12.83 -7.37
C TYR A 190 -33.58 11.93 -7.14
N ASN A 191 -33.89 11.58 -5.90
CA ASN A 191 -34.90 10.59 -5.53
C ASN A 191 -34.67 9.19 -6.12
N GLY A 192 -33.43 8.84 -6.41
CA GLY A 192 -33.05 7.51 -6.85
C GLY A 192 -33.14 6.46 -5.74
N ARG A 193 -32.57 5.28 -6.03
CA ARG A 193 -32.50 4.17 -5.06
C ARG A 193 -31.62 4.59 -3.87
N LEU A 194 -32.04 4.22 -2.65
CA LEU A 194 -31.23 4.43 -1.45
C LEU A 194 -29.92 3.61 -1.54
N CYS A 195 -28.81 4.22 -1.10
CA CYS A 195 -27.52 3.57 -0.96
C CYS A 195 -27.58 2.53 0.17
N THR A 196 -26.84 1.45 0.03
CA THR A 196 -26.76 0.40 1.05
C THR A 196 -25.65 0.63 2.08
N CYS A 197 -24.80 1.64 1.85
CA CYS A 197 -23.81 2.02 2.82
C CYS A 197 -24.34 3.01 3.82
#